data_f82e1791f8b89e98867c7e6fb51f6cc0
#
_entry.id   f82e1791f8b89e98867c7e6fb51f6cc0
#
_cell.length_a   1.000
_cell.length_b   1.000
_cell.length_c   1.000
_cell.angle_alpha   90.00
_cell.angle_beta   90.00
_cell.angle_gamma   90.00
#
_symmetry.space_group_name_H-M   'P 1'
#
loop_
_entity.id
_entity.type
_entity.pdbx_description
1 polymer ?
#
loop_
_entity_poly.entity_id
_entity_poly.type
_entity_poly.pdbx_seq_one_letter_code
_entity_poly.pdbx_strand_id
1 'polypeptide(L)'
;IKNITKTFNKGTVNEKKALRGVNLTLNDGDFVTVIGGNGAGKSTLLNAIAGVWPVDSGASVIDGKDVTRLPEYKRAAFLGRVFQDPMNGTAATMGIEENLALALRRGRMRSLKPGIKNEERKLYVDMLKRLGLGLEDRLTSKVGLLSGGQRQALTLLMSTLQRPKLLLLDE
;
A
#
# COMPACT_ATOMS: atom_id res chain seq x y z
N ILE A 1 14.96 6.97 -4.63
CA ILE A 1 15.24 7.72 -3.39
C ILE A 1 16.69 8.14 -3.36
N LYS A 2 16.97 9.34 -2.82
CA LYS A 2 18.32 9.93 -2.78
C LYS A 2 18.62 10.40 -1.36
N ASN A 3 19.66 9.84 -0.77
CA ASN A 3 20.24 10.22 0.53
C ASN A 3 19.21 10.36 1.67
N ILE A 4 18.26 9.41 1.76
CA ILE A 4 17.19 9.42 2.76
C ILE A 4 17.77 9.11 4.14
N THR A 5 17.49 10.00 5.10
CA THR A 5 17.80 9.78 6.52
C THR A 5 16.54 9.80 7.36
N LYS A 6 16.53 8.99 8.43
CA LYS A 6 15.47 8.98 9.44
C LYS A 6 16.02 8.62 10.81
N THR A 7 15.79 9.50 11.77
CA THR A 7 16.12 9.31 13.17
C THR A 7 14.86 9.38 14.02
N PHE A 8 14.64 8.39 14.84
CA PHE A 8 13.57 8.39 15.84
C PHE A 8 14.08 8.89 17.18
N ASN A 9 13.22 9.53 17.96
CA ASN A 9 13.49 10.03 19.32
C ASN A 9 14.77 10.88 19.40
N LYS A 10 14.96 11.74 18.41
CA LYS A 10 16.14 12.60 18.30
C LYS A 10 16.38 13.42 19.59
N GLY A 11 17.62 13.42 20.07
CA GLY A 11 18.02 14.16 21.28
C GLY A 11 17.61 13.49 22.60
N THR A 12 17.12 12.24 22.57
CA THR A 12 16.80 11.46 23.77
C THR A 12 17.72 10.27 23.93
N VAL A 13 17.70 9.63 25.12
CA VAL A 13 18.45 8.39 25.41
C VAL A 13 18.07 7.26 24.45
N ASN A 14 16.85 7.29 23.88
CA ASN A 14 16.34 6.29 22.95
C ASN A 14 16.50 6.72 21.47
N GLU A 15 17.42 7.61 21.18
CA GLU A 15 17.68 8.03 19.80
C GLU A 15 18.12 6.83 18.94
N LYS A 16 17.42 6.65 17.82
CA LYS A 16 17.71 5.57 16.85
C LYS A 16 17.78 6.11 15.42
N LYS A 17 18.97 6.09 14.84
CA LYS A 17 19.20 6.39 13.42
C LYS A 17 18.82 5.16 12.59
N ALA A 18 17.59 5.14 12.09
CA ALA A 18 17.04 3.99 11.36
C ALA A 18 17.44 3.97 9.88
N LEU A 19 17.52 5.15 9.23
CA LEU A 19 18.01 5.29 7.86
C LEU A 19 19.20 6.26 7.86
N ARG A 20 20.30 5.87 7.20
CA ARG A 20 21.59 6.60 7.25
C ARG A 20 22.06 6.94 5.84
N GLY A 21 21.29 7.76 5.12
CA GLY A 21 21.68 8.19 3.76
C GLY A 21 21.41 7.11 2.71
N VAL A 22 20.22 6.49 2.76
CA VAL A 22 19.84 5.41 1.84
C VAL A 22 19.60 5.96 0.44
N ASN A 23 20.23 5.32 -0.54
CA ASN A 23 20.03 5.58 -1.97
C ASN A 23 19.48 4.31 -2.63
N LEU A 24 18.44 4.45 -3.44
CA LEU A 24 17.85 3.35 -4.23
C LEU A 24 17.23 3.93 -5.48
N THR A 25 17.59 3.38 -6.63
CA THR A 25 16.97 3.67 -7.92
C THR A 25 16.31 2.39 -8.43
N LEU A 26 15.09 2.50 -8.89
CA LEU A 26 14.32 1.43 -9.53
C LEU A 26 13.95 1.88 -10.92
N ASN A 27 14.11 1.02 -11.89
CA ASN A 27 13.64 1.19 -13.26
C ASN A 27 12.31 0.47 -13.45
N ASP A 28 11.64 0.76 -14.53
CA ASP A 28 10.39 0.05 -14.89
C ASP A 28 10.67 -1.46 -15.05
N GLY A 29 9.85 -2.27 -14.36
CA GLY A 29 9.99 -3.72 -14.36
C GLY A 29 10.99 -4.29 -13.34
N ASP A 30 11.72 -3.46 -12.59
CA ASP A 30 12.62 -3.96 -11.55
C ASP A 30 11.83 -4.65 -10.42
N PHE A 31 12.38 -5.78 -9.96
CA PHE A 31 11.96 -6.47 -8.75
C PHE A 31 13.12 -6.47 -7.75
N VAL A 32 12.94 -5.78 -6.62
CA VAL A 32 13.99 -5.61 -5.62
C VAL A 32 13.56 -6.16 -4.27
N THR A 33 14.40 -7.00 -3.69
CA THR A 33 14.20 -7.55 -2.34
C THR A 33 15.08 -6.81 -1.34
N VAL A 34 14.47 -6.37 -0.24
CA VAL A 34 15.18 -5.73 0.89
C VAL A 34 15.42 -6.77 1.99
N ILE A 35 16.66 -7.17 2.18
CA ILE A 35 17.05 -8.19 3.16
C ILE A 35 17.75 -7.54 4.35
N GLY A 36 17.53 -8.08 5.54
CA GLY A 36 18.20 -7.63 6.78
C GLY A 36 17.52 -8.19 8.03
N GLY A 37 18.22 -8.20 9.13
CA GLY A 37 17.72 -8.65 10.43
C GLY A 37 16.62 -7.76 11.01
N ASN A 38 16.04 -8.19 12.14
CA ASN A 38 15.06 -7.38 12.87
C ASN A 38 15.70 -6.06 13.33
N GLY A 39 14.97 -4.95 13.12
CA GLY A 39 15.46 -3.61 13.46
C GLY A 39 16.47 -2.99 12.47
N ALA A 40 16.78 -3.67 11.34
CA ALA A 40 17.68 -3.14 10.30
C ALA A 40 17.11 -1.94 9.52
N GLY A 41 15.85 -1.57 9.73
CA GLY A 41 15.24 -0.43 9.07
C GLY A 41 14.39 -0.75 7.84
N LYS A 42 14.15 -2.03 7.52
CA LYS A 42 13.34 -2.46 6.35
C LYS A 42 11.96 -1.79 6.33
N SER A 43 11.16 -2.01 7.35
CA SER A 43 9.81 -1.40 7.44
C SER A 43 9.89 0.13 7.59
N THR A 44 10.98 0.66 8.18
CA THR A 44 11.22 2.12 8.19
C THR A 44 11.41 2.67 6.79
N LEU A 45 12.16 1.97 5.94
CA LEU A 45 12.37 2.35 4.55
C LEU A 45 11.05 2.31 3.77
N LEU A 46 10.27 1.22 3.87
CA LEU A 46 8.97 1.09 3.21
C LEU A 46 8.00 2.19 3.67
N ASN A 47 7.94 2.46 4.98
CA ASN A 47 7.10 3.53 5.53
C ASN A 47 7.55 4.93 5.11
N ALA A 48 8.86 5.17 4.97
CA ALA A 48 9.40 6.44 4.47
C ALA A 48 9.03 6.65 2.98
N ILE A 49 9.13 5.60 2.15
CA ILE A 49 8.68 5.63 0.75
C ILE A 49 7.17 5.86 0.66
N ALA A 50 6.38 5.16 1.48
CA ALA A 50 4.93 5.31 1.52
C ALA A 50 4.48 6.68 2.04
N GLY A 51 5.34 7.40 2.78
CA GLY A 51 5.02 8.72 3.37
C GLY A 51 4.29 8.65 4.70
N VAL A 52 4.28 7.48 5.36
CA VAL A 52 3.78 7.31 6.73
C VAL A 52 4.64 8.10 7.70
N TRP A 53 5.96 8.03 7.52
CA TRP A 53 6.91 8.81 8.31
C TRP A 53 7.63 9.83 7.45
N PRO A 54 7.62 11.11 7.85
CA PRO A 54 8.43 12.12 7.20
C PRO A 54 9.91 11.79 7.37
N VAL A 55 10.69 11.97 6.33
CA VAL A 55 12.16 11.81 6.34
C VAL A 55 12.82 13.06 6.93
N ASP A 56 14.00 12.89 7.53
CA ASP A 56 14.74 14.02 8.12
C ASP A 56 15.50 14.78 7.03
N SER A 57 16.03 14.05 6.03
CA SER A 57 16.69 14.63 4.85
C SER A 57 16.60 13.68 3.66
N GLY A 58 17.00 14.19 2.49
CA GLY A 58 16.98 13.46 1.23
C GLY A 58 15.70 13.70 0.43
N ALA A 59 15.55 12.98 -0.68
CA ALA A 59 14.43 13.12 -1.61
C ALA A 59 13.88 11.77 -2.07
N SER A 60 12.56 11.72 -2.23
CA SER A 60 11.81 10.61 -2.84
C SER A 60 11.14 11.06 -4.12
N VAL A 61 11.48 10.43 -5.24
CA VAL A 61 10.88 10.70 -6.55
C VAL A 61 10.21 9.42 -7.05
N ILE A 62 8.96 9.50 -7.49
CA ILE A 62 8.20 8.39 -8.06
C ILE A 62 7.63 8.84 -9.41
N ASP A 63 7.97 8.12 -10.48
CA ASP A 63 7.54 8.44 -11.85
C ASP A 63 7.82 9.92 -12.20
N GLY A 64 9.06 10.38 -11.92
CA GLY A 64 9.50 11.75 -12.19
C GLY A 64 8.94 12.82 -11.24
N LYS A 65 8.02 12.49 -10.35
CA LYS A 65 7.43 13.42 -9.38
C LYS A 65 8.14 13.37 -8.03
N ASP A 66 8.54 14.53 -7.52
CA ASP A 66 9.00 14.66 -6.14
C ASP A 66 7.81 14.48 -5.18
N VAL A 67 7.86 13.39 -4.40
CA VAL A 67 6.85 13.05 -3.41
C VAL A 67 7.37 13.24 -1.97
N THR A 68 8.56 13.77 -1.78
CA THR A 68 9.25 13.85 -0.49
C THR A 68 8.40 14.44 0.62
N ARG A 69 7.67 15.50 0.33
CA ARG A 69 6.81 16.20 1.31
C ARG A 69 5.33 15.86 1.18
N LEU A 70 4.96 14.96 0.28
CA LEU A 70 3.56 14.55 0.13
C LEU A 70 3.17 13.62 1.27
N PRO A 71 2.03 13.83 1.92
CA PRO A 71 1.49 12.92 2.91
C PRO A 71 1.07 11.60 2.26
N GLU A 72 0.96 10.54 3.08
CA GLU A 72 0.65 9.18 2.65
C GLU A 72 -0.55 9.09 1.69
N TYR A 73 -1.67 9.76 2.01
CA TYR A 73 -2.88 9.70 1.19
C TYR A 73 -2.70 10.28 -0.23
N LYS A 74 -1.77 11.24 -0.41
CA LYS A 74 -1.44 11.77 -1.74
C LYS A 74 -0.50 10.84 -2.49
N ARG A 75 0.46 10.21 -1.79
CA ARG A 75 1.35 9.20 -2.40
C ARG A 75 0.60 7.94 -2.78
N ALA A 76 -0.50 7.62 -2.11
CA ALA A 76 -1.36 6.47 -2.43
C ALA A 76 -1.90 6.47 -3.87
N ALA A 77 -1.86 7.60 -4.58
CA ALA A 77 -2.17 7.67 -6.01
C ALA A 77 -1.12 6.97 -6.90
N PHE A 78 0.13 6.85 -6.40
CA PHE A 78 1.26 6.28 -7.15
C PHE A 78 1.67 4.91 -6.63
N LEU A 79 1.30 4.57 -5.39
CA LEU A 79 1.76 3.40 -4.66
C LEU A 79 0.65 2.37 -4.48
N GLY A 80 0.99 1.09 -4.70
CA GLY A 80 0.28 -0.04 -4.10
C GLY A 80 1.03 -0.49 -2.85
N ARG A 81 0.31 -0.88 -1.81
CA ARG A 81 0.93 -1.42 -0.60
C ARG A 81 0.19 -2.65 -0.12
N VAL A 82 0.96 -3.70 0.20
CA VAL A 82 0.50 -4.89 0.91
C VAL A 82 1.21 -4.90 2.26
N PHE A 83 0.45 -5.01 3.33
CA PHE A 83 0.96 -5.05 4.69
C PHE A 83 1.23 -6.48 5.11
N GLN A 84 2.17 -6.67 6.04
CA GLN A 84 2.47 -7.96 6.65
C GLN A 84 1.22 -8.60 7.27
N ASP A 85 0.42 -7.79 8.01
CA ASP A 85 -0.89 -8.21 8.48
C ASP A 85 -1.97 -7.76 7.48
N PRO A 86 -2.68 -8.70 6.81
CA PRO A 86 -3.75 -8.38 5.87
C PRO A 86 -4.92 -7.59 6.48
N MET A 87 -5.07 -7.61 7.82
CA MET A 87 -6.06 -6.80 8.52
C MET A 87 -5.83 -5.30 8.34
N ASN A 88 -4.57 -4.89 8.29
CA ASN A 88 -4.20 -3.48 8.14
C ASN A 88 -4.49 -2.93 6.73
N GLY A 89 -4.67 -3.80 5.75
CA GLY A 89 -4.98 -3.43 4.36
C GLY A 89 -6.46 -3.42 4.02
N THR A 90 -7.35 -3.82 4.96
CA THR A 90 -8.77 -4.00 4.69
C THR A 90 -9.66 -3.41 5.79
N ALA A 91 -10.87 -2.98 5.42
CA ALA A 91 -11.93 -2.63 6.36
C ALA A 91 -12.75 -3.90 6.70
N ALA A 92 -12.41 -4.57 7.81
CA ALA A 92 -12.97 -5.88 8.19
C ALA A 92 -14.50 -5.90 8.33
N THR A 93 -15.11 -4.78 8.73
CA THR A 93 -16.57 -4.64 8.92
C THR A 93 -17.33 -4.35 7.62
N MET A 94 -16.63 -4.02 6.55
CA MET A 94 -17.19 -3.72 5.23
C MET A 94 -17.19 -4.96 4.33
N GLY A 95 -18.06 -4.97 3.34
CA GLY A 95 -18.14 -6.02 2.31
C GLY A 95 -16.92 -6.04 1.38
N ILE A 96 -16.76 -7.15 0.66
CA ILE A 96 -15.68 -7.30 -0.34
C ILE A 96 -15.79 -6.21 -1.40
N GLU A 97 -16.99 -5.99 -1.98
CA GLU A 97 -17.20 -4.97 -3.00
C GLU A 97 -16.95 -3.54 -2.48
N GLU A 98 -17.24 -3.28 -1.21
CA GLU A 98 -16.98 -1.98 -0.59
C GLU A 98 -15.47 -1.73 -0.43
N ASN A 99 -14.72 -2.74 -0.01
CA ASN A 99 -13.26 -2.68 0.06
C ASN A 99 -12.64 -2.43 -1.33
N LEU A 100 -13.10 -3.15 -2.36
CA LEU A 100 -12.66 -2.95 -3.74
C LEU A 100 -13.03 -1.55 -4.25
N ALA A 101 -14.21 -1.05 -3.91
CA ALA A 101 -14.64 0.29 -4.28
C ALA A 101 -13.78 1.39 -3.64
N LEU A 102 -13.36 1.22 -2.37
CA LEU A 102 -12.42 2.11 -1.71
C LEU A 102 -11.04 2.09 -2.40
N ALA A 103 -10.54 0.88 -2.72
CA ALA A 103 -9.27 0.73 -3.42
C ALA A 103 -9.30 1.36 -4.82
N LEU A 104 -10.39 1.19 -5.58
CA LEU A 104 -10.56 1.77 -6.91
C LEU A 104 -10.62 3.30 -6.90
N ARG A 105 -11.00 3.91 -5.78
CA ARG A 105 -11.11 5.37 -5.62
C ARG A 105 -9.90 6.00 -4.92
N ARG A 106 -8.87 5.22 -4.64
CA ARG A 106 -7.65 5.71 -4.00
C ARG A 106 -7.04 6.84 -4.85
N GLY A 107 -6.70 7.96 -4.21
CA GLY A 107 -6.11 9.13 -4.87
C GLY A 107 -7.10 9.94 -5.73
N ARG A 108 -8.39 9.61 -5.75
CA ARG A 108 -9.41 10.37 -6.47
C ARG A 108 -10.23 11.25 -5.53
N MET A 109 -10.76 12.36 -6.06
CA MET A 109 -11.73 13.17 -5.31
C MET A 109 -13.01 12.38 -5.07
N ARG A 110 -13.52 12.47 -3.86
CA ARG A 110 -14.80 11.85 -3.49
C ARG A 110 -15.96 12.76 -3.91
N SER A 111 -17.07 12.15 -4.30
CA SER A 111 -18.31 12.84 -4.64
C SER A 111 -19.48 12.15 -3.92
N LEU A 112 -20.64 12.80 -3.89
CA LEU A 112 -21.88 12.25 -3.32
C LEU A 112 -22.57 11.21 -4.22
N LYS A 113 -21.90 10.72 -5.26
CA LYS A 113 -22.40 9.66 -6.13
C LYS A 113 -22.43 8.31 -5.43
N PRO A 114 -23.28 7.35 -5.86
CA PRO A 114 -23.29 6.00 -5.33
C PRO A 114 -21.89 5.40 -5.28
N GLY A 115 -21.56 4.76 -4.15
CA GLY A 115 -20.22 4.21 -3.90
C GLY A 115 -19.87 3.01 -4.79
N ILE A 116 -20.86 2.29 -5.31
CA ILE A 116 -20.68 1.13 -6.18
C ILE A 116 -21.71 1.19 -7.30
N LYS A 117 -21.25 1.07 -8.54
CA LYS A 117 -22.08 1.00 -9.73
C LYS A 117 -22.16 -0.44 -10.23
N ASN A 118 -23.22 -0.79 -10.97
CA ASN A 118 -23.39 -2.13 -11.53
C ASN A 118 -22.24 -2.54 -12.47
N GLU A 119 -21.66 -1.60 -13.21
CA GLU A 119 -20.50 -1.85 -14.07
C GLU A 119 -19.25 -2.19 -13.25
N GLU A 120 -19.05 -1.49 -12.14
CA GLU A 120 -17.94 -1.76 -11.22
C GLU A 120 -18.10 -3.12 -10.55
N ARG A 121 -19.34 -3.50 -10.20
CA ARG A 121 -19.63 -4.82 -9.62
C ARG A 121 -19.27 -5.96 -10.59
N LYS A 122 -19.58 -5.82 -11.89
CA LYS A 122 -19.13 -6.79 -12.91
C LYS A 122 -17.62 -6.89 -12.98
N LEU A 123 -16.92 -5.74 -12.99
CA LEU A 123 -15.46 -5.71 -12.96
C LEU A 123 -14.89 -6.43 -11.73
N TYR A 124 -15.50 -6.24 -10.54
CA TYR A 124 -15.05 -6.90 -9.31
C TYR A 124 -15.24 -8.42 -9.39
N VAL A 125 -16.37 -8.90 -9.91
CA VAL A 125 -16.61 -10.32 -10.14
C VAL A 125 -15.54 -10.91 -11.05
N ASP A 126 -15.26 -10.29 -12.19
CA ASP A 126 -14.27 -10.77 -13.14
C ASP A 126 -12.85 -10.82 -12.55
N MET A 127 -12.51 -9.84 -11.73
CA MET A 127 -11.21 -9.81 -11.05
C MET A 127 -11.11 -10.88 -9.95
N LEU A 128 -12.17 -11.07 -9.16
CA LEU A 128 -12.19 -12.06 -8.09
C LEU A 128 -12.18 -13.49 -8.64
N LYS A 129 -12.86 -13.76 -9.77
CA LYS A 129 -12.80 -15.05 -10.46
C LYS A 129 -11.38 -15.49 -10.80
N ARG A 130 -10.51 -14.54 -11.15
CA ARG A 130 -9.10 -14.84 -11.46
C ARG A 130 -8.31 -15.33 -10.25
N LEU A 131 -8.78 -15.05 -9.02
CA LEU A 131 -8.15 -15.55 -7.81
C LEU A 131 -8.50 -17.03 -7.53
N GLY A 132 -9.61 -17.54 -8.08
CA GLY A 132 -10.05 -18.93 -7.89
C GLY A 132 -10.41 -19.29 -6.45
N LEU A 133 -10.87 -18.31 -5.64
CA LEU A 133 -11.14 -18.47 -4.20
C LEU A 133 -12.62 -18.41 -3.83
N GLY A 134 -13.54 -18.37 -4.80
CA GLY A 134 -14.98 -18.28 -4.59
C GLY A 134 -15.45 -16.95 -3.97
N LEU A 135 -14.65 -15.89 -4.10
CA LEU A 135 -15.00 -14.58 -3.55
C LEU A 135 -15.97 -13.80 -4.44
N GLU A 136 -16.05 -14.14 -5.70
CA GLU A 136 -16.94 -13.55 -6.71
C GLU A 136 -18.43 -13.73 -6.37
N ASP A 137 -18.79 -14.81 -5.66
CA ASP A 137 -20.16 -15.12 -5.25
C ASP A 137 -20.51 -14.50 -3.88
N ARG A 138 -19.54 -13.84 -3.24
CA ARG A 138 -19.64 -13.35 -1.86
C ARG A 138 -19.35 -11.87 -1.72
N LEU A 139 -19.66 -11.06 -2.73
CA LEU A 139 -19.32 -9.62 -2.79
C LEU A 139 -19.77 -8.81 -1.56
N THR A 140 -20.92 -9.14 -1.01
CA THR A 140 -21.50 -8.45 0.16
C THR A 140 -21.02 -9.02 1.50
N SER A 141 -20.31 -10.17 1.49
CA SER A 141 -19.77 -10.75 2.71
C SER A 141 -18.71 -9.85 3.32
N LYS A 142 -18.75 -9.69 4.64
CA LYS A 142 -17.77 -8.90 5.39
C LYS A 142 -16.37 -9.49 5.25
N VAL A 143 -15.37 -8.66 4.97
CA VAL A 143 -13.98 -9.10 4.81
C VAL A 143 -13.43 -9.74 6.08
N GLY A 144 -13.92 -9.34 7.25
CA GLY A 144 -13.57 -9.96 8.53
C GLY A 144 -13.88 -11.46 8.64
N LEU A 145 -14.81 -11.97 7.82
CA LEU A 145 -15.19 -13.38 7.78
C LEU A 145 -14.34 -14.23 6.81
N LEU A 146 -13.43 -13.63 6.08
CA LEU A 146 -12.54 -14.32 5.15
C LEU A 146 -11.42 -15.04 5.90
N SER A 147 -10.95 -16.15 5.33
CA SER A 147 -9.72 -16.80 5.79
C SER A 147 -8.51 -15.90 5.59
N GLY A 148 -7.41 -16.17 6.28
CA GLY A 148 -6.16 -15.39 6.12
C GLY A 148 -5.69 -15.33 4.67
N GLY A 149 -5.66 -16.47 3.96
CA GLY A 149 -5.25 -16.53 2.55
C GLY A 149 -6.21 -15.79 1.61
N GLN A 150 -7.54 -15.91 1.81
CA GLN A 150 -8.51 -15.15 1.03
C GLN A 150 -8.35 -13.64 1.23
N ARG A 151 -8.11 -13.20 2.47
CA ARG A 151 -7.90 -11.79 2.78
C ARG A 151 -6.59 -11.27 2.19
N GLN A 152 -5.52 -12.05 2.25
CA GLN A 152 -4.24 -11.70 1.65
C GLN A 152 -4.36 -11.55 0.13
N ALA A 153 -5.03 -12.50 -0.56
CA ALA A 153 -5.29 -12.42 -1.99
C ALA A 153 -6.14 -11.19 -2.36
N LEU A 154 -7.17 -10.88 -1.56
CA LEU A 154 -7.98 -9.67 -1.73
C LEU A 154 -7.13 -8.40 -1.55
N THR A 155 -6.27 -8.35 -0.54
CA THR A 155 -5.38 -7.19 -0.29
C THR A 155 -4.41 -6.98 -1.45
N LEU A 156 -3.85 -8.05 -1.99
CA LEU A 156 -2.98 -7.99 -3.17
C LEU A 156 -3.75 -7.47 -4.39
N LEU A 157 -4.95 -7.98 -4.65
CA LEU A 157 -5.82 -7.49 -5.71
C LEU A 157 -6.11 -5.99 -5.54
N MET A 158 -6.49 -5.55 -4.34
CA MET A 158 -6.76 -4.15 -4.02
C MET A 158 -5.55 -3.25 -4.26
N SER A 159 -4.35 -3.72 -3.92
CA SER A 159 -3.11 -2.95 -4.09
C SER A 159 -2.75 -2.70 -5.55
N THR A 160 -3.11 -3.65 -6.44
CA THR A 160 -2.79 -3.63 -7.88
C THR A 160 -3.91 -3.08 -8.76
N LEU A 161 -5.12 -2.88 -8.21
CA LEU A 161 -6.34 -2.52 -8.95
C LEU A 161 -6.17 -1.28 -9.85
N GLN A 162 -5.42 -0.29 -9.39
CA GLN A 162 -5.17 0.97 -10.10
C GLN A 162 -3.85 1.01 -10.88
N ARG A 163 -3.17 -0.13 -11.04
CA ARG A 163 -1.86 -0.22 -11.68
C ARG A 163 -0.88 0.82 -11.10
N PRO A 164 -0.49 0.67 -9.83
CA PRO A 164 0.42 1.62 -9.18
C PRO A 164 1.77 1.67 -9.91
N LYS A 165 2.46 2.81 -9.80
CA LYS A 165 3.81 3.00 -10.34
C LYS A 165 4.88 2.25 -9.53
N LEU A 166 4.60 2.00 -8.25
CA LEU A 166 5.45 1.23 -7.36
C LEU A 166 4.58 0.38 -6.43
N LEU A 167 4.90 -0.90 -6.33
CA LEU A 167 4.27 -1.82 -5.38
C LEU A 167 5.23 -2.10 -4.23
N LEU A 168 4.77 -1.86 -3.01
CA LEU A 168 5.49 -2.15 -1.77
C LEU A 168 4.87 -3.40 -1.13
N LEU A 169 5.68 -4.44 -0.96
CA LEU A 169 5.28 -5.68 -0.30
C LEU A 169 6.06 -5.78 1.02
N ASP A 170 5.34 -5.82 2.14
CA ASP A 170 5.90 -5.95 3.48
C ASP A 170 5.57 -7.36 3.97
N GLU A 171 6.36 -8.34 3.47
CA GLU A 171 6.31 -9.81 3.66
C GLU A 171 4.98 -10.49 3.35
#